data_adc7a13bb5b172daac417b4e8b87e35f
#
_entry.id   adc7a13bb5b172daac417b4e8b87e35f
#
_cell.length_a   1.000
_cell.length_b   1.000
_cell.length_c   1.000
_cell.angle_alpha   90.00
_cell.angle_beta   90.00
_cell.angle_gamma   90.00
#
_symmetry.space_group_name_H-M   'P 1'
#
loop_
_entity.id
_entity.type
_entity.pdbx_description
1 polymer ?
#
loop_
_entity_poly.entity_id
_entity_poly.type
_entity_poly.pdbx_seq_one_letter_code
_entity_poly.pdbx_strand_id
1 'polypeptide(L)'
;MDAMERMLIEHECRKLMLLYCQHVDHLNPEAFAALFSKDAYYNPAAHPEMNGRAEILEWIKVYPRNRLARHCSTNQIVDVIDADNAVGNSYAMVFRQDDPVEGVPSGKVAPRSLVEYKDKFRRTEDGWRIAERQYQYGFLKEE
;
A
#
# COMPACT_ATOMS: atom_id res chain seq x y z
N MET A 1 -18.09 21.50 2.31
CA MET A 1 -16.82 21.07 2.91
C MET A 1 -15.82 22.21 2.89
N ASP A 2 -15.29 22.58 4.02
CA ASP A 2 -14.31 23.66 4.09
C ASP A 2 -12.88 23.13 3.80
N ALA A 3 -11.91 24.05 3.71
CA ALA A 3 -10.53 23.69 3.37
C ALA A 3 -9.87 22.82 4.44
N MET A 4 -10.20 23.02 5.71
CA MET A 4 -9.65 22.25 6.81
C MET A 4 -10.15 20.80 6.78
N GLU A 5 -11.45 20.60 6.57
CA GLU A 5 -12.03 19.27 6.42
C GLU A 5 -11.40 18.52 5.25
N ARG A 6 -11.22 19.19 4.13
CA ARG A 6 -10.57 18.61 2.95
C ARG A 6 -9.13 18.19 3.26
N MET A 7 -8.36 19.05 3.90
CA MET A 7 -6.97 18.76 4.29
C MET A 7 -6.88 17.56 5.22
N LEU A 8 -7.80 17.44 6.17
CA LEU A 8 -7.83 16.30 7.10
C LEU A 8 -8.10 14.99 6.35
N ILE A 9 -9.04 14.98 5.40
CA ILE A 9 -9.32 13.80 4.57
C ILE A 9 -8.09 13.43 3.74
N GLU A 10 -7.46 14.40 3.08
CA GLU A 10 -6.24 14.17 2.31
C GLU A 10 -5.12 13.58 3.18
N HIS A 11 -4.96 14.11 4.39
CA HIS A 11 -3.98 13.62 5.35
C HIS A 11 -4.26 12.16 5.74
N GLU A 12 -5.49 11.83 6.10
CA GLU A 12 -5.87 10.47 6.48
C GLU A 12 -5.65 9.47 5.34
N CYS A 13 -5.99 9.86 4.11
CA CYS A 13 -5.79 9.00 2.94
C CYS A 13 -4.29 8.79 2.63
N ARG A 14 -3.47 9.85 2.68
CA ARG A 14 -2.03 9.73 2.50
C ARG A 14 -1.39 8.86 3.58
N LYS A 15 -1.87 8.97 4.81
CA LYS A 15 -1.41 8.13 5.92
C LYS A 15 -1.64 6.64 5.64
N LEU A 16 -2.78 6.28 5.03
CA LEU A 16 -3.04 4.89 4.62
C LEU A 16 -2.02 4.41 3.57
N MET A 17 -1.66 5.25 2.61
CA MET A 17 -0.63 4.92 1.60
C MET A 17 0.73 4.64 2.27
N LEU A 18 1.10 5.44 3.26
CA LEU A 18 2.37 5.29 3.97
C LEU A 18 2.37 4.07 4.90
N LEU A 19 1.29 3.86 5.63
CA LEU A 19 1.14 2.70 6.52
C LEU A 19 1.13 1.38 5.75
N TYR A 20 0.58 1.35 4.54
CA TYR A 20 0.66 0.20 3.65
C TYR A 20 2.12 -0.22 3.44
N CYS A 21 2.98 0.74 3.09
CA CYS A 21 4.41 0.49 2.91
C CYS A 21 5.05 -0.02 4.20
N GLN A 22 4.80 0.63 5.33
CA GLN A 22 5.36 0.25 6.63
C GLN A 22 4.99 -1.18 7.01
N HIS A 23 3.73 -1.54 6.86
CA HIS A 23 3.25 -2.84 7.31
C HIS A 23 3.65 -3.99 6.40
N VAL A 24 3.76 -3.78 5.08
CA VAL A 24 4.30 -4.81 4.19
C VAL A 24 5.81 -4.96 4.39
N ASP A 25 6.54 -3.88 4.57
CA ASP A 25 7.98 -3.90 4.75
C ASP A 25 8.40 -4.59 6.06
N HIS A 26 7.62 -4.42 7.11
CA HIS A 26 7.89 -4.97 8.44
C HIS A 26 7.08 -6.24 8.75
N LEU A 27 6.36 -6.77 7.77
CA LEU A 27 5.63 -8.04 7.87
C LEU A 27 4.63 -8.07 9.03
N ASN A 28 3.76 -7.04 9.07
CA ASN A 28 2.69 -6.89 10.06
C ASN A 28 1.35 -7.24 9.40
N PRO A 29 0.97 -8.52 9.27
CA PRO A 29 -0.17 -8.92 8.45
C PRO A 29 -1.51 -8.38 8.94
N GLU A 30 -1.80 -8.41 10.23
CA GLU A 30 -3.05 -7.91 10.79
C GLU A 30 -3.18 -6.39 10.59
N ALA A 31 -2.10 -5.65 10.87
CA ALA A 31 -2.07 -4.20 10.68
C ALA A 31 -2.18 -3.81 9.19
N PHE A 32 -1.55 -4.59 8.30
CA PHE A 32 -1.66 -4.40 6.86
C PHE A 32 -3.12 -4.56 6.39
N ALA A 33 -3.75 -5.68 6.74
CA ALA A 33 -5.12 -5.97 6.33
C ALA A 33 -6.11 -4.96 6.91
N ALA A 34 -5.87 -4.46 8.13
CA ALA A 34 -6.72 -3.46 8.79
C ALA A 34 -6.78 -2.11 8.07
N LEU A 35 -5.86 -1.82 7.16
CA LEU A 35 -5.89 -0.60 6.34
C LEU A 35 -7.00 -0.63 5.29
N PHE A 36 -7.50 -1.82 4.95
CA PHE A 36 -8.52 -2.02 3.94
C PHE A 36 -9.91 -2.08 4.59
N SER A 37 -10.93 -1.63 3.86
CA SER A 37 -12.31 -1.83 4.28
C SER A 37 -12.68 -3.32 4.23
N LYS A 38 -13.74 -3.71 4.97
CA LYS A 38 -14.15 -5.12 5.06
C LYS A 38 -14.44 -5.74 3.69
N ASP A 39 -14.98 -4.95 2.77
CA ASP A 39 -15.36 -5.35 1.42
C ASP A 39 -14.38 -4.83 0.34
N ALA A 40 -13.15 -4.54 0.71
CA ALA A 40 -12.17 -3.95 -0.19
C ALA A 40 -11.85 -4.84 -1.39
N TYR A 41 -11.53 -4.19 -2.50
CA TYR A 41 -10.98 -4.83 -3.69
C TYR A 41 -9.48 -4.52 -3.78
N TYR A 42 -8.66 -5.56 -3.89
CA TYR A 42 -7.21 -5.43 -4.01
C TYR A 42 -6.71 -6.23 -5.21
N ASN A 43 -6.12 -5.52 -6.16
CA ASN A 43 -5.57 -6.13 -7.38
C ASN A 43 -4.07 -5.82 -7.49
N PRO A 44 -3.23 -6.64 -6.84
CA PRO A 44 -1.78 -6.49 -6.95
C PRO A 44 -1.26 -7.08 -8.26
N ALA A 45 -0.30 -6.39 -8.88
CA ALA A 45 0.37 -6.89 -10.06
C ALA A 45 1.05 -8.23 -9.76
N ALA A 46 0.99 -9.17 -10.69
CA ALA A 46 1.59 -10.52 -10.60
C ALA A 46 0.98 -11.43 -9.52
N HIS A 47 -0.16 -11.06 -8.94
CA HIS A 47 -0.91 -11.87 -7.98
C HIS A 47 -2.38 -11.89 -8.35
N PRO A 48 -3.14 -12.92 -7.91
CA PRO A 48 -4.60 -12.91 -8.10
C PRO A 48 -5.24 -11.74 -7.36
N GLU A 49 -6.30 -11.20 -7.96
CA GLU A 49 -7.12 -10.19 -7.27
C GLU A 49 -7.80 -10.78 -6.03
N MET A 50 -8.04 -9.93 -5.04
CA MET A 50 -8.64 -10.32 -3.77
C MET A 50 -9.87 -9.47 -3.49
N ASN A 51 -10.90 -10.12 -2.96
CA ASN A 51 -12.15 -9.49 -2.58
C ASN A 51 -12.36 -9.65 -1.07
N GLY A 52 -12.28 -8.54 -0.36
CA GLY A 52 -12.47 -8.46 1.07
C GLY A 52 -11.19 -8.53 1.90
N ARG A 53 -11.26 -7.89 3.05
CA ARG A 53 -10.16 -7.82 4.02
C ARG A 53 -9.68 -9.22 4.44
N ALA A 54 -10.61 -10.17 4.57
CA ALA A 54 -10.27 -11.53 4.99
C ALA A 54 -9.33 -12.24 3.99
N GLU A 55 -9.59 -12.12 2.68
CA GLU A 55 -8.71 -12.67 1.65
C GLU A 55 -7.36 -11.97 1.65
N ILE A 56 -7.34 -10.65 1.85
CA ILE A 56 -6.10 -9.86 1.94
C ILE A 56 -5.26 -10.33 3.13
N LEU A 57 -5.89 -10.57 4.28
CA LEU A 57 -5.20 -11.08 5.48
C LEU A 57 -4.57 -12.45 5.22
N GLU A 58 -5.29 -13.37 4.63
CA GLU A 58 -4.76 -14.70 4.31
C GLU A 58 -3.57 -14.61 3.33
N TRP A 59 -3.65 -13.74 2.34
CA TRP A 59 -2.56 -13.52 1.38
C TRP A 59 -1.31 -12.95 2.07
N ILE A 60 -1.45 -11.91 2.89
CA ILE A 60 -0.29 -11.28 3.52
C ILE A 60 0.34 -12.16 4.62
N LYS A 61 -0.41 -13.05 5.25
CA LYS A 61 0.11 -14.01 6.24
C LYS A 61 1.14 -14.96 5.64
N VAL A 62 1.01 -15.32 4.37
CA VAL A 62 1.93 -16.20 3.67
C VAL A 62 2.99 -15.46 2.84
N TYR A 63 3.04 -14.14 2.95
CA TYR A 63 4.05 -13.34 2.29
C TYR A 63 5.46 -13.74 2.78
N PRO A 64 6.48 -13.78 1.88
CA PRO A 64 7.80 -14.25 2.25
C PRO A 64 8.42 -13.53 3.45
N ARG A 65 8.82 -14.29 4.47
CA ARG A 65 9.40 -13.76 5.71
C ARG A 65 10.91 -13.53 5.62
N ASN A 66 11.57 -14.19 4.68
CA ASN A 66 13.01 -14.11 4.44
C ASN A 66 13.33 -12.99 3.44
N ARG A 67 12.70 -11.84 3.61
CA ARG A 67 12.81 -10.73 2.65
C ARG A 67 13.01 -9.43 3.39
N LEU A 68 14.01 -8.68 2.98
CA LEU A 68 14.16 -7.27 3.30
C LEU A 68 13.59 -6.48 2.14
N ALA A 69 12.56 -5.70 2.38
CA ALA A 69 11.98 -4.81 1.37
C ALA A 69 11.77 -3.43 1.96
N ARG A 70 11.90 -2.42 1.12
CA ARG A 70 11.56 -1.04 1.47
C ARG A 70 10.81 -0.41 0.30
N HIS A 71 9.60 0.02 0.57
CA HIS A 71 8.75 0.75 -0.36
C HIS A 71 8.86 2.24 -0.04
N CYS A 72 9.38 3.00 -0.99
CA CYS A 72 9.46 4.47 -0.86
C CYS A 72 8.32 5.08 -1.65
N SER A 73 7.22 5.42 -0.98
CA SER A 73 6.03 6.02 -1.60
C SER A 73 6.28 7.48 -1.95
N THR A 74 5.98 7.85 -3.19
CA THR A 74 6.19 9.20 -3.71
C THR A 74 5.00 9.64 -4.57
N ASN A 75 4.99 10.92 -4.98
CA ASN A 75 4.03 11.48 -5.94
C ASN A 75 2.58 11.18 -5.53
N GLN A 76 2.29 11.33 -4.25
CA GLN A 76 0.97 11.07 -3.68
C GLN A 76 0.03 12.22 -3.98
N ILE A 77 -1.04 11.92 -4.70
CA ILE A 77 -2.13 12.85 -5.00
C ILE A 77 -3.42 12.22 -4.46
N VAL A 78 -4.17 12.97 -3.69
CA VAL A 78 -5.49 12.57 -3.19
C VAL A 78 -6.49 13.63 -3.61
N ASP A 79 -7.55 13.19 -4.27
CA ASP A 79 -8.69 14.02 -4.67
C ASP A 79 -9.89 13.63 -3.82
N VAL A 80 -10.33 14.56 -2.99
CA VAL A 80 -11.52 14.39 -2.13
C VAL A 80 -12.76 14.58 -2.97
N ILE A 81 -13.61 13.56 -3.04
CA ILE A 81 -14.87 13.60 -3.81
C ILE A 81 -15.98 14.20 -2.96
N ASP A 82 -16.15 13.69 -1.75
CA ASP A 82 -17.13 14.16 -0.76
C ASP A 82 -16.67 13.80 0.65
N ALA A 83 -17.54 13.95 1.64
CA ALA A 83 -17.21 13.69 3.05
C ALA A 83 -16.85 12.22 3.34
N ASP A 84 -17.24 11.29 2.47
CA ASP A 84 -17.10 9.85 2.69
C ASP A 84 -16.24 9.14 1.63
N ASN A 85 -15.86 9.84 0.55
CA ASN A 85 -15.16 9.24 -0.58
C ASN A 85 -14.00 10.09 -1.07
N ALA A 86 -12.89 9.44 -1.40
CA ALA A 86 -11.72 10.05 -2.04
C ALA A 86 -11.06 9.05 -2.99
N VAL A 87 -10.31 9.56 -3.95
CA VAL A 87 -9.48 8.75 -4.84
C VAL A 87 -8.04 9.22 -4.76
N GLY A 88 -7.09 8.36 -5.09
CA GLY A 88 -5.69 8.73 -5.05
C GLY A 88 -4.82 7.97 -6.01
N ASN A 89 -3.67 8.55 -6.28
CA ASN A 89 -2.59 7.93 -7.05
C ASN A 89 -1.29 8.12 -6.30
N SER A 90 -0.40 7.15 -6.42
CA SER A 90 0.95 7.25 -5.88
C SER A 90 1.90 6.35 -6.64
N TYR A 91 3.21 6.59 -6.47
CA TYR A 91 4.26 5.69 -6.92
C TYR A 91 4.96 5.10 -5.70
N ALA A 92 5.60 3.94 -5.89
CA ALA A 92 6.57 3.46 -4.93
C ALA A 92 7.78 2.87 -5.66
N MET A 93 8.96 3.30 -5.23
CA MET A 93 10.20 2.60 -5.57
C MET A 93 10.40 1.49 -4.56
N VAL A 94 10.72 0.29 -5.04
CA VAL A 94 10.85 -0.89 -4.18
C VAL A 94 12.29 -1.40 -4.23
N PHE A 95 12.94 -1.37 -3.07
CA PHE A 95 14.23 -2.03 -2.84
C PHE A 95 13.97 -3.38 -2.19
N ARG A 96 14.67 -4.42 -2.63
CA ARG A 96 14.42 -5.78 -2.13
C ARG A 96 15.70 -6.61 -2.11
N GLN A 97 15.87 -7.34 -1.02
CA GLN A 97 16.90 -8.37 -0.83
C GLN A 97 16.22 -9.61 -0.26
N ASP A 98 16.26 -10.72 -1.00
CA ASP A 98 15.84 -12.01 -0.47
C ASP A 98 17.00 -12.59 0.36
N ASP A 99 16.67 -13.35 1.39
CA ASP A 99 17.62 -13.98 2.32
C ASP A 99 18.65 -12.98 2.88
N PRO A 100 18.21 -11.87 3.52
CA PRO A 100 19.14 -10.90 4.08
C PRO A 100 19.94 -11.49 5.22
N VAL A 101 21.16 -11.00 5.38
CA VAL A 101 22.03 -11.37 6.52
C VAL A 101 21.79 -10.35 7.63
N GLU A 102 21.44 -10.84 8.83
CA GLU A 102 21.18 -9.98 9.98
C GLU A 102 22.39 -9.11 10.31
N GLY A 103 22.14 -7.82 10.53
CA GLY A 103 23.19 -6.84 10.87
C GLY A 103 24.08 -6.42 9.70
N VAL A 104 23.85 -6.96 8.50
CA VAL A 104 24.63 -6.61 7.30
C VAL A 104 23.75 -5.84 6.32
N PRO A 105 24.09 -4.59 5.99
CA PRO A 105 23.33 -3.84 4.97
C PRO A 105 23.36 -4.55 3.62
N SER A 106 22.22 -4.50 2.88
CA SER A 106 22.18 -5.02 1.51
C SER A 106 23.01 -4.15 0.58
N GLY A 107 23.79 -4.80 -0.30
CA GLY A 107 24.48 -4.11 -1.38
C GLY A 107 23.59 -3.78 -2.58
N LYS A 108 22.31 -4.17 -2.55
CA LYS A 108 21.32 -3.89 -3.61
C LYS A 108 20.74 -2.49 -3.43
N VAL A 109 21.50 -1.48 -3.80
CA VAL A 109 21.18 -0.05 -3.58
C VAL A 109 20.39 0.58 -4.74
N ALA A 110 19.97 -0.21 -5.74
CA ALA A 110 19.11 0.25 -6.83
C ALA A 110 17.69 -0.31 -6.63
N PRO A 111 16.64 0.43 -7.04
CA PRO A 111 15.28 -0.09 -6.99
C PRO A 111 15.13 -1.35 -7.86
N ARG A 112 14.43 -2.35 -7.35
CA ARG A 112 14.01 -3.52 -8.13
C ARG A 112 12.86 -3.15 -9.07
N SER A 113 11.99 -2.27 -8.62
CA SER A 113 10.80 -1.86 -9.36
C SER A 113 10.34 -0.46 -8.99
N LEU A 114 9.57 0.11 -9.89
CA LEU A 114 8.72 1.26 -9.59
C LEU A 114 7.29 0.82 -9.90
N VAL A 115 6.42 0.90 -8.91
CA VAL A 115 5.01 0.56 -9.05
C VAL A 115 4.15 1.81 -8.99
N GLU A 116 2.99 1.75 -9.64
CA GLU A 116 2.00 2.81 -9.64
C GLU A 116 0.73 2.28 -9.00
N TYR A 117 0.21 3.02 -8.03
CA TYR A 117 -1.02 2.69 -7.32
C TYR A 117 -2.17 3.58 -7.75
N LYS A 118 -3.35 2.97 -7.87
CA LYS A 118 -4.63 3.67 -8.01
C LYS A 118 -5.53 3.23 -6.86
N ASP A 119 -6.00 4.19 -6.10
CA ASP A 119 -6.74 3.94 -4.87
C ASP A 119 -8.12 4.59 -4.88
N LYS A 120 -9.06 3.90 -4.23
CA LYS A 120 -10.30 4.50 -3.74
C LYS A 120 -10.30 4.37 -2.23
N PHE A 121 -10.62 5.46 -1.56
CA PHE A 121 -10.72 5.54 -0.10
C PHE A 121 -12.17 5.79 0.28
N ARG A 122 -12.57 5.22 1.40
CA ARG A 122 -13.91 5.40 1.93
C ARG A 122 -13.86 5.61 3.44
N ARG A 123 -14.69 6.51 3.94
CA ARG A 123 -14.93 6.64 5.37
C ARG A 123 -15.81 5.48 5.81
N THR A 124 -15.35 4.73 6.78
CA THR A 124 -16.09 3.62 7.39
C THR A 124 -16.39 3.94 8.86
N GLU A 125 -17.10 3.07 9.55
CA GLU A 125 -17.30 3.18 10.99
C GLU A 125 -16.00 3.17 11.80
N ASP A 126 -14.93 2.59 11.22
CA ASP A 126 -13.58 2.53 11.81
C ASP A 126 -12.67 3.68 11.35
N GLY A 127 -13.19 4.65 10.57
CA GLY A 127 -12.45 5.74 9.96
C GLY A 127 -12.17 5.50 8.50
N TRP A 128 -11.27 6.29 7.93
CA TRP A 128 -10.89 6.16 6.52
C TRP A 128 -10.13 4.85 6.28
N ARG A 129 -10.49 4.15 5.20
CA ARG A 129 -9.88 2.88 4.79
C ARG A 129 -9.68 2.84 3.28
N ILE A 130 -8.77 1.98 2.83
CA ILE A 130 -8.61 1.66 1.41
C ILE A 130 -9.78 0.77 1.02
N ALA A 131 -10.66 1.28 0.14
CA ALA A 131 -11.79 0.51 -0.39
C ALA A 131 -11.40 -0.26 -1.65
N GLU A 132 -10.44 0.27 -2.41
CA GLU A 132 -9.91 -0.37 -3.61
C GLU A 132 -8.46 0.05 -3.80
N ARG A 133 -7.59 -0.90 -4.05
CA ARG A 133 -6.22 -0.63 -4.47
C ARG A 133 -5.86 -1.52 -5.65
N GLN A 134 -5.38 -0.89 -6.70
CA GLN A 134 -4.80 -1.57 -7.85
C GLN A 134 -3.38 -1.07 -8.01
N TYR A 135 -2.45 -1.96 -8.32
CA TYR A 135 -1.13 -1.50 -8.71
C TYR A 135 -0.60 -2.26 -9.92
N GLN A 136 0.30 -1.63 -10.63
CA GLN A 136 0.99 -2.20 -11.78
C GLN A 136 2.45 -1.76 -11.74
N TYR A 137 3.29 -2.56 -12.38
CA TYR A 137 4.69 -2.17 -12.56
C TYR A 137 4.82 -1.14 -13.67
N GLY A 138 5.38 0.03 -13.35
CA GLY A 138 5.87 0.98 -14.36
C GLY A 138 7.25 0.55 -14.84
N PHE A 139 8.12 0.13 -13.88
CA PHE A 139 9.45 -0.39 -14.15
C PHE A 139 9.67 -1.66 -13.32
N LEU A 140 10.25 -2.67 -13.93
CA LEU A 140 10.64 -3.90 -13.26
C LEU A 140 12.02 -4.30 -13.79
N LYS A 141 12.96 -4.56 -12.86
CA LYS A 141 14.32 -4.93 -13.20
C LYS A 141 14.34 -6.21 -14.05
N GLU A 142 15.07 -6.18 -15.13
CA GLU A 142 15.36 -7.38 -15.92
C GLU A 142 16.24 -8.34 -15.13
N GLU A 143 15.96 -9.63 -15.25
CA GLU A 143 16.75 -10.70 -14.63
C GLU A 143 17.76 -11.30 -15.61
#